data_bbc803de7538b36cc2bba27f833b241c
#
_entry.id   bbc803de7538b36cc2bba27f833b241c
#
_cell.length_a   1.000
_cell.length_b   1.000
_cell.length_c   1.000
_cell.angle_alpha   90.00
_cell.angle_beta   90.00
_cell.angle_gamma   90.00
#
_symmetry.space_group_name_H-M   'P 1'
#
loop_
_entity.id
_entity.type
_entity.pdbx_description
1 polymer ?
#
loop_
_entity_poly.entity_id
_entity_poly.type
_entity_poly.pdbx_seq_one_letter_code
_entity_poly.pdbx_strand_id
1 'polypeptide(L)'
;MWRRLRWIPILAALLASSARAQDPDLVFTGEVPPGTETHFFVPFEVPEDIVEIEVRHDDLSSANILDWGLDDPNGFRGWGGGNSEPAIVGEQAASRSYVPGPMPAGTWEVVVGKARIDELPAMYRIEIFLRAAATLPAQPRTPYQDPGVLDEEARWYAGDFHVHTRQSGDADPTIEEVLDYARVVGLDFVMLSEHNTNSGLTLYGSVQSDYPDVLIVPGVEWTTYSGHANAIGAVEWVDHKTGVRGTTVKGAIEEYQDQGAVFYPTHPTEDVGSLCIGCLWEYDVDPEKLGGSEVWTAQGWTGSVEYWEGLCAQGSHAVAIGGSDDHDGGAPGPPNTRPIGTPTTMVFAENLSVSAILEGVKAGRTVVKVRGIDSPMLETELTGERVGDTVFANTATLSVLVTGGEGETLLVFKNDDAPTRVPIDSDPFTYEQEVVAPPEGEDRYRHQVGEANAIKTIGSYVWLRAPSSGCDCRVASASDSDTAFLLLFAGTLAYWWRSRRRST
;
A
#
# COMPACT_ATOMS: atom_id res chain seq x y z
N MET A 1 -38.26 -73.49 -14.89
CA MET A 1 -38.55 -72.60 -16.05
C MET A 1 -38.03 -71.22 -15.69
N TRP A 2 -36.80 -70.89 -15.98
CA TRP A 2 -36.13 -69.64 -15.63
C TRP A 2 -35.94 -68.87 -16.94
N ARG A 3 -36.63 -67.69 -17.09
CA ARG A 3 -36.46 -66.75 -18.21
C ARG A 3 -35.23 -65.89 -17.91
N ARG A 4 -34.22 -65.94 -18.76
CA ARG A 4 -33.05 -65.05 -18.75
C ARG A 4 -33.43 -63.73 -19.42
N LEU A 5 -33.44 -62.62 -18.69
CA LEU A 5 -33.49 -61.27 -19.25
C LEU A 5 -32.08 -60.96 -19.84
N ARG A 6 -32.06 -60.62 -21.10
CA ARG A 6 -30.89 -60.09 -21.80
C ARG A 6 -30.84 -58.56 -21.60
N TRP A 7 -29.81 -58.09 -20.94
CA TRP A 7 -29.48 -56.66 -20.90
C TRP A 7 -28.79 -56.29 -22.22
N ILE A 8 -29.35 -55.24 -22.94
CA ILE A 8 -28.73 -54.60 -24.08
C ILE A 8 -28.03 -53.35 -23.50
N PRO A 9 -26.67 -53.20 -23.62
CA PRO A 9 -26.00 -52.00 -23.23
C PRO A 9 -26.34 -50.90 -24.26
N ILE A 10 -26.98 -49.80 -23.84
CA ILE A 10 -27.10 -48.59 -24.65
C ILE A 10 -25.74 -47.90 -24.49
N LEU A 11 -24.98 -47.90 -25.59
CA LEU A 11 -23.73 -47.16 -25.70
C LEU A 11 -24.11 -45.69 -25.98
N ALA A 12 -24.17 -44.86 -24.96
CA ALA A 12 -24.29 -43.40 -25.12
C ALA A 12 -22.92 -42.88 -25.62
N ALA A 13 -22.85 -42.61 -26.89
CA ALA A 13 -21.70 -41.88 -27.47
C ALA A 13 -21.74 -40.45 -26.95
N LEU A 14 -20.91 -40.11 -25.98
CA LEU A 14 -20.61 -38.73 -25.61
C LEU A 14 -19.81 -38.14 -26.78
N LEU A 15 -20.50 -37.36 -27.62
CA LEU A 15 -19.86 -36.44 -28.56
C LEU A 15 -19.20 -35.32 -27.71
N ALA A 16 -17.95 -35.51 -27.30
CA ALA A 16 -17.13 -34.41 -26.85
C ALA A 16 -16.92 -33.52 -28.10
N SER A 17 -17.68 -32.45 -28.22
CA SER A 17 -17.33 -31.36 -29.11
C SER A 17 -16.03 -30.76 -28.55
N SER A 18 -14.91 -31.02 -29.21
CA SER A 18 -13.70 -30.25 -29.00
C SER A 18 -14.05 -28.79 -29.34
N ALA A 19 -14.23 -27.96 -28.34
CA ALA A 19 -14.28 -26.52 -28.55
C ALA A 19 -12.98 -26.15 -29.26
N ARG A 20 -13.11 -25.75 -30.52
CA ARG A 20 -11.97 -25.21 -31.26
C ARG A 20 -11.60 -23.91 -30.56
N ALA A 21 -10.34 -23.72 -30.19
CA ALA A 21 -9.88 -22.44 -29.67
C ALA A 21 -10.30 -21.35 -30.66
N GLN A 22 -10.93 -20.30 -30.15
CA GLN A 22 -11.31 -19.15 -30.97
C GLN A 22 -10.04 -18.51 -31.51
N ASP A 23 -10.00 -18.19 -32.80
CA ASP A 23 -8.92 -17.38 -33.37
C ASP A 23 -9.05 -15.94 -32.80
N PRO A 24 -7.95 -15.21 -32.56
CA PRO A 24 -8.01 -13.82 -32.11
C PRO A 24 -8.64 -12.93 -33.20
N ASP A 25 -9.41 -11.93 -32.76
CA ASP A 25 -10.02 -10.95 -33.66
C ASP A 25 -8.95 -9.97 -34.21
N LEU A 26 -7.96 -9.62 -33.37
CA LEU A 26 -6.84 -8.77 -33.74
C LEU A 26 -5.52 -9.38 -33.26
N VAL A 27 -4.46 -9.21 -34.04
CA VAL A 27 -3.09 -9.62 -33.68
C VAL A 27 -2.13 -8.49 -33.98
N PHE A 28 -1.38 -8.09 -32.99
CA PHE A 28 -0.28 -7.13 -33.11
C PHE A 28 1.04 -7.84 -32.82
N THR A 29 2.00 -7.67 -33.71
CA THR A 29 3.39 -8.09 -33.48
C THR A 29 4.28 -6.96 -33.95
N GLY A 30 5.20 -6.54 -33.10
CA GLY A 30 6.03 -5.39 -33.35
C GLY A 30 7.35 -5.42 -32.59
N GLU A 31 8.21 -4.48 -32.93
CA GLU A 31 9.41 -4.18 -32.20
C GLU A 31 9.08 -3.16 -31.08
N VAL A 32 9.62 -3.37 -29.89
CA VAL A 32 9.52 -2.42 -28.77
C VAL A 32 10.16 -1.10 -29.20
N PRO A 33 9.45 0.04 -29.11
CA PRO A 33 9.98 1.32 -29.54
C PRO A 33 11.29 1.67 -28.81
N PRO A 34 12.33 2.09 -29.53
CA PRO A 34 13.57 2.57 -28.92
C PRO A 34 13.31 3.89 -28.17
N GLY A 35 14.15 4.22 -27.20
CA GLY A 35 14.08 5.47 -26.42
C GLY A 35 14.00 5.23 -24.95
N THR A 36 14.00 6.34 -24.20
CA THR A 36 14.05 6.36 -22.71
C THR A 36 12.68 6.31 -22.06
N GLU A 37 11.59 6.41 -22.84
CA GLU A 37 10.24 6.26 -22.30
C GLU A 37 10.06 4.86 -21.73
N THR A 38 9.55 4.77 -20.53
CA THR A 38 9.37 3.52 -19.79
C THR A 38 8.20 2.69 -20.28
N HIS A 39 7.22 3.32 -20.94
CA HIS A 39 6.01 2.67 -21.44
C HIS A 39 5.69 3.11 -22.86
N PHE A 40 4.96 2.25 -23.59
CA PHE A 40 4.32 2.58 -24.86
C PHE A 40 2.92 1.97 -24.95
N PHE A 41 2.14 2.36 -25.96
CA PHE A 41 0.73 2.03 -26.07
C PHE A 41 0.44 1.40 -27.42
N VAL A 42 -0.35 0.32 -27.43
CA VAL A 42 -0.81 -0.34 -28.66
C VAL A 42 -2.33 -0.14 -28.76
N PRO A 43 -2.80 0.82 -29.57
CA PRO A 43 -4.22 1.13 -29.69
C PRO A 43 -4.95 0.08 -30.55
N PHE A 44 -6.23 -0.17 -30.19
CA PHE A 44 -7.15 -0.99 -30.95
C PHE A 44 -8.58 -0.50 -30.80
N GLU A 45 -9.42 -0.78 -31.81
CA GLU A 45 -10.82 -0.34 -31.80
C GLU A 45 -11.75 -1.42 -31.23
N VAL A 46 -12.62 -1.01 -30.33
CA VAL A 46 -13.66 -1.84 -29.75
C VAL A 46 -15.02 -1.39 -30.30
N PRO A 47 -15.73 -2.26 -31.04
CA PRO A 47 -17.06 -1.97 -31.54
C PRO A 47 -18.13 -1.84 -30.43
N GLU A 48 -19.31 -1.32 -30.79
CA GLU A 48 -20.50 -1.45 -29.96
C GLU A 48 -20.86 -2.94 -29.76
N ASP A 49 -21.56 -3.26 -28.67
CA ASP A 49 -22.04 -4.61 -28.34
C ASP A 49 -20.94 -5.61 -27.88
N ILE A 50 -19.72 -5.18 -27.64
CA ILE A 50 -18.70 -5.99 -26.97
C ILE A 50 -18.96 -5.95 -25.45
N VAL A 51 -19.05 -7.13 -24.83
CA VAL A 51 -19.30 -7.28 -23.39
C VAL A 51 -18.08 -7.76 -22.61
N GLU A 52 -17.06 -8.29 -23.32
CA GLU A 52 -15.82 -8.75 -22.71
C GLU A 52 -14.67 -8.66 -23.72
N ILE A 53 -13.50 -8.25 -23.24
CA ILE A 53 -12.24 -8.24 -23.99
C ILE A 53 -11.28 -9.20 -23.29
N GLU A 54 -10.60 -10.07 -24.06
CA GLU A 54 -9.43 -10.80 -23.57
C GLU A 54 -8.21 -10.35 -24.37
N VAL A 55 -7.14 -10.00 -23.63
CA VAL A 55 -5.83 -9.68 -24.19
C VAL A 55 -4.85 -10.74 -23.75
N ARG A 56 -4.25 -11.44 -24.72
CA ARG A 56 -3.09 -12.31 -24.51
C ARG A 56 -1.86 -11.60 -25.01
N HIS A 57 -0.79 -11.72 -24.29
CA HIS A 57 0.45 -11.01 -24.55
C HIS A 57 1.67 -11.93 -24.36
N ASP A 58 2.76 -11.59 -25.05
CA ASP A 58 4.02 -12.34 -25.02
C ASP A 58 5.15 -11.37 -25.38
N ASP A 59 6.22 -11.34 -24.61
CA ASP A 59 7.43 -10.55 -24.87
C ASP A 59 8.39 -11.24 -25.87
N LEU A 60 8.05 -12.43 -26.35
CA LEU A 60 8.79 -13.22 -27.34
C LEU A 60 10.28 -13.41 -27.00
N SER A 61 10.65 -13.32 -25.73
CA SER A 61 12.02 -13.40 -25.24
C SER A 61 12.06 -14.10 -23.88
N SER A 62 13.18 -14.70 -23.55
CA SER A 62 13.47 -15.18 -22.20
C SER A 62 14.41 -14.24 -21.41
N ALA A 63 14.91 -13.20 -22.07
CA ALA A 63 15.85 -12.23 -21.50
C ALA A 63 15.19 -10.87 -21.23
N ASN A 64 14.26 -10.45 -22.11
CA ASN A 64 13.50 -9.22 -21.93
C ASN A 64 12.29 -9.47 -21.01
N ILE A 65 11.84 -8.44 -20.31
CA ILE A 65 10.62 -8.44 -19.49
C ILE A 65 9.79 -7.24 -19.90
N LEU A 66 8.56 -7.52 -20.34
CA LEU A 66 7.55 -6.50 -20.60
C LEU A 66 6.41 -6.66 -19.60
N ASP A 67 5.94 -5.53 -19.10
CA ASP A 67 4.77 -5.45 -18.24
C ASP A 67 3.53 -5.03 -19.04
N TRP A 68 2.35 -5.41 -18.54
CA TRP A 68 1.12 -5.31 -19.31
C TRP A 68 -0.01 -4.69 -18.51
N GLY A 69 -0.69 -3.75 -19.13
CA GLY A 69 -1.89 -3.10 -18.61
C GLY A 69 -2.90 -2.82 -19.73
N LEU A 70 -4.03 -2.27 -19.35
CA LEU A 70 -5.12 -1.95 -20.26
C LEU A 70 -5.77 -0.62 -19.87
N ASP A 71 -5.94 0.27 -20.83
CA ASP A 71 -6.73 1.49 -20.73
C ASP A 71 -7.93 1.42 -21.68
N ASP A 72 -9.08 1.94 -21.26
CA ASP A 72 -10.25 2.17 -22.10
C ASP A 72 -10.34 3.64 -22.55
N PRO A 73 -11.33 4.07 -23.34
CA PRO A 73 -11.49 5.46 -23.73
C PRO A 73 -11.64 6.47 -22.54
N ASN A 74 -11.95 5.97 -21.34
CA ASN A 74 -12.07 6.79 -20.12
C ASN A 74 -10.83 6.70 -19.22
N GLY A 75 -9.88 5.80 -19.52
CA GLY A 75 -8.63 5.63 -18.79
C GLY A 75 -8.41 4.22 -18.25
N PHE A 76 -7.83 4.12 -17.07
CA PHE A 76 -7.31 2.89 -16.48
C PHE A 76 -8.34 1.75 -16.32
N ARG A 77 -7.95 0.56 -16.79
CA ARG A 77 -8.73 -0.69 -16.64
C ARG A 77 -7.97 -1.82 -15.98
N GLY A 78 -6.71 -1.62 -15.65
CA GLY A 78 -5.91 -2.55 -14.87
C GLY A 78 -4.45 -2.63 -15.27
N TRP A 79 -3.66 -3.16 -14.35
CA TRP A 79 -2.22 -3.37 -14.52
C TRP A 79 -1.82 -4.74 -13.98
N GLY A 80 -1.45 -5.64 -14.86
CA GLY A 80 -1.01 -6.99 -14.52
C GLY A 80 0.50 -7.11 -14.31
N GLY A 81 1.28 -6.05 -14.58
CA GLY A 81 2.74 -6.12 -14.53
C GLY A 81 3.28 -7.24 -15.41
N GLY A 82 4.29 -7.96 -14.93
CA GLY A 82 4.92 -9.09 -15.62
C GLY A 82 4.11 -10.40 -15.59
N ASN A 83 2.83 -10.36 -15.15
CA ASN A 83 1.96 -11.53 -15.14
C ASN A 83 1.73 -12.07 -16.55
N SER A 84 1.87 -13.38 -16.75
CA SER A 84 1.66 -14.05 -18.03
C SER A 84 0.22 -14.50 -18.31
N GLU A 85 -0.69 -14.32 -17.32
CA GLU A 85 -2.10 -14.66 -17.50
C GLU A 85 -2.80 -13.68 -18.44
N PRO A 86 -3.80 -14.13 -19.24
CA PRO A 86 -4.57 -13.22 -20.05
C PRO A 86 -5.29 -12.15 -19.24
N ALA A 87 -5.22 -10.89 -19.69
CA ALA A 87 -6.07 -9.83 -19.19
C ALA A 87 -7.48 -10.01 -19.72
N ILE A 88 -8.45 -10.27 -18.85
CA ILE A 88 -9.86 -10.37 -19.23
C ILE A 88 -10.64 -9.29 -18.51
N VAL A 89 -11.36 -8.46 -19.27
CA VAL A 89 -12.14 -7.35 -18.73
C VAL A 89 -13.54 -7.41 -19.33
N GLY A 90 -14.53 -7.45 -18.46
CA GLY A 90 -15.95 -7.40 -18.80
C GLY A 90 -16.73 -6.47 -17.90
N GLU A 91 -18.03 -6.36 -18.16
CA GLU A 91 -18.92 -5.46 -17.40
C GLU A 91 -19.08 -5.88 -15.93
N GLN A 92 -19.17 -7.19 -15.66
CA GLN A 92 -19.47 -7.73 -14.32
C GLN A 92 -18.35 -8.54 -13.71
N ALA A 93 -17.26 -8.75 -14.44
CA ALA A 93 -16.11 -9.52 -13.97
C ALA A 93 -14.84 -9.10 -14.72
N ALA A 94 -13.71 -9.26 -14.07
CA ALA A 94 -12.39 -9.15 -14.69
C ALA A 94 -11.44 -10.20 -14.10
N SER A 95 -10.37 -10.51 -14.84
CA SER A 95 -9.23 -11.26 -14.27
C SER A 95 -8.55 -10.45 -13.16
N ARG A 96 -7.69 -11.11 -12.39
CA ARG A 96 -6.91 -10.42 -11.34
C ARG A 96 -6.18 -9.20 -11.90
N SER A 97 -5.97 -8.19 -11.10
CA SER A 97 -5.32 -6.91 -11.44
C SER A 97 -6.12 -5.97 -12.34
N TYR A 98 -7.26 -6.42 -12.86
CA TYR A 98 -8.09 -5.65 -13.78
C TYR A 98 -9.45 -5.26 -13.16
N VAL A 99 -10.00 -4.14 -13.62
CA VAL A 99 -11.22 -3.53 -13.07
C VAL A 99 -12.40 -3.78 -14.02
N PRO A 100 -13.46 -4.50 -13.60
CA PRO A 100 -14.67 -4.66 -14.38
C PRO A 100 -15.47 -3.34 -14.43
N GLY A 101 -16.33 -3.21 -15.43
CA GLY A 101 -17.19 -2.04 -15.58
C GLY A 101 -17.69 -1.88 -17.00
N PRO A 102 -18.36 -0.75 -17.32
CA PRO A 102 -18.88 -0.48 -18.64
C PRO A 102 -17.83 -0.75 -19.74
N MET A 103 -18.29 -1.25 -20.89
CA MET A 103 -17.45 -1.59 -22.03
C MET A 103 -17.69 -0.56 -23.15
N PRO A 104 -17.09 0.65 -23.07
CA PRO A 104 -17.32 1.69 -24.07
C PRO A 104 -16.74 1.29 -25.42
N ALA A 105 -17.49 1.52 -26.48
CA ALA A 105 -16.95 1.47 -27.82
C ALA A 105 -15.95 2.60 -28.03
N GLY A 106 -14.93 2.37 -28.89
CA GLY A 106 -13.89 3.34 -29.21
C GLY A 106 -12.50 2.76 -29.09
N THR A 107 -11.52 3.65 -28.99
CA THR A 107 -10.12 3.26 -28.95
C THR A 107 -9.73 2.85 -27.53
N TRP A 108 -9.35 1.59 -27.38
CA TRP A 108 -8.69 1.04 -26.19
C TRP A 108 -7.19 0.93 -26.45
N GLU A 109 -6.39 0.87 -25.39
CA GLU A 109 -4.92 0.76 -25.50
C GLU A 109 -4.41 -0.38 -24.61
N VAL A 110 -3.62 -1.29 -25.20
CA VAL A 110 -2.76 -2.15 -24.38
C VAL A 110 -1.56 -1.32 -23.96
N VAL A 111 -1.38 -1.17 -22.66
CA VAL A 111 -0.25 -0.47 -22.05
C VAL A 111 0.89 -1.45 -21.90
N VAL A 112 2.07 -1.13 -22.43
CA VAL A 112 3.24 -2.00 -22.37
C VAL A 112 4.38 -1.28 -21.66
N GLY A 113 4.82 -1.84 -20.53
CA GLY A 113 5.97 -1.37 -19.78
C GLY A 113 7.26 -2.05 -20.24
N LYS A 114 8.35 -1.30 -20.29
CA LYS A 114 9.69 -1.81 -20.64
C LYS A 114 10.46 -2.10 -19.35
N ALA A 115 10.04 -3.14 -18.61
CA ALA A 115 10.62 -3.47 -17.32
C ALA A 115 12.10 -3.82 -17.42
N ARG A 116 12.47 -4.65 -18.42
CA ARG A 116 13.87 -4.97 -18.70
C ARG A 116 14.07 -5.30 -20.17
N ILE A 117 15.03 -4.65 -20.81
CA ILE A 117 15.42 -4.89 -22.21
C ILE A 117 16.90 -5.23 -22.27
N ASP A 118 17.22 -6.52 -22.27
CA ASP A 118 18.59 -7.02 -22.31
C ASP A 118 19.02 -7.41 -23.75
N GLU A 119 18.07 -7.77 -24.60
CA GLU A 119 18.34 -8.19 -25.97
C GLU A 119 17.56 -7.35 -26.99
N LEU A 120 18.23 -6.97 -28.08
CA LEU A 120 17.65 -6.20 -29.18
C LEU A 120 17.77 -7.00 -30.51
N PRO A 121 16.76 -6.90 -31.42
CA PRO A 121 15.51 -6.16 -31.22
C PRO A 121 14.60 -6.84 -30.20
N ALA A 122 14.04 -6.07 -29.27
CA ALA A 122 13.01 -6.55 -28.37
C ALA A 122 11.68 -6.60 -29.14
N MET A 123 10.97 -7.71 -29.06
CA MET A 123 9.75 -7.94 -29.82
C MET A 123 8.59 -8.20 -28.86
N TYR A 124 7.37 -7.91 -29.31
CA TYR A 124 6.16 -8.25 -28.56
C TYR A 124 5.10 -8.86 -29.49
N ARG A 125 4.18 -9.61 -28.89
CA ARG A 125 2.96 -10.12 -29.53
C ARG A 125 1.77 -9.87 -28.62
N ILE A 126 0.67 -9.36 -29.19
CA ILE A 126 -0.60 -9.13 -28.51
C ILE A 126 -1.70 -9.76 -29.37
N GLU A 127 -2.56 -10.54 -28.75
CA GLU A 127 -3.76 -11.14 -29.34
C GLU A 127 -4.98 -10.63 -28.59
N ILE A 128 -5.97 -10.11 -29.32
CA ILE A 128 -7.19 -9.53 -28.73
C ILE A 128 -8.39 -10.33 -29.21
N PHE A 129 -9.24 -10.69 -28.26
CA PHE A 129 -10.51 -11.36 -28.47
C PHE A 129 -11.64 -10.44 -28.02
N LEU A 130 -12.53 -10.09 -28.94
CA LEU A 130 -13.68 -9.24 -28.71
C LEU A 130 -14.93 -10.14 -28.57
N ARG A 131 -15.58 -10.14 -27.42
CA ARG A 131 -16.66 -11.08 -27.15
C ARG A 131 -17.99 -10.39 -26.93
N ALA A 132 -19.02 -10.90 -27.62
CA ALA A 132 -20.42 -10.53 -27.40
C ALA A 132 -21.09 -11.28 -26.22
N ALA A 133 -20.37 -12.17 -25.56
CA ALA A 133 -20.83 -12.89 -24.37
C ALA A 133 -19.68 -13.08 -23.37
N ALA A 134 -19.94 -12.84 -22.10
CA ALA A 134 -18.96 -13.00 -21.03
C ALA A 134 -18.54 -14.47 -20.87
N THR A 135 -17.24 -14.70 -20.64
CA THR A 135 -16.66 -16.00 -20.31
C THR A 135 -16.41 -16.14 -18.81
N LEU A 136 -16.16 -15.02 -18.11
CA LEU A 136 -16.03 -15.01 -16.67
C LEU A 136 -17.40 -14.98 -16.00
N PRO A 137 -17.59 -15.74 -14.90
CA PRO A 137 -18.79 -15.60 -14.07
C PRO A 137 -18.80 -14.22 -13.40
N ALA A 138 -20.00 -13.67 -13.21
CA ALA A 138 -20.16 -12.41 -12.47
C ALA A 138 -19.53 -12.50 -11.08
N GLN A 139 -18.80 -11.47 -10.70
CA GLN A 139 -18.12 -11.37 -9.40
C GLN A 139 -18.96 -10.50 -8.44
N PRO A 140 -19.00 -10.84 -7.14
CA PRO A 140 -19.73 -10.07 -6.13
C PRO A 140 -18.93 -8.80 -5.76
N ARG A 141 -18.92 -7.80 -6.64
CA ARG A 141 -18.21 -6.54 -6.45
C ARG A 141 -19.17 -5.42 -6.08
N THR A 142 -18.79 -4.63 -5.09
CA THR A 142 -19.53 -3.44 -4.67
C THR A 142 -18.57 -2.25 -4.56
N PRO A 143 -19.02 -1.01 -4.81
CA PRO A 143 -18.18 0.15 -4.54
C PRO A 143 -17.67 0.11 -3.11
N TYR A 144 -16.38 0.46 -2.92
CA TYR A 144 -15.78 0.50 -1.60
C TYR A 144 -16.56 1.44 -0.67
N GLN A 145 -16.77 0.99 0.53
CA GLN A 145 -17.32 1.77 1.64
C GLN A 145 -16.45 1.52 2.86
N ASP A 146 -16.08 2.59 3.56
CA ASP A 146 -15.38 2.49 4.82
C ASP A 146 -16.21 1.65 5.81
N PRO A 147 -15.64 0.60 6.42
CA PRO A 147 -16.37 -0.26 7.35
C PRO A 147 -16.74 0.44 8.67
N GLY A 148 -16.20 1.63 8.92
CA GLY A 148 -16.36 2.35 10.19
C GLY A 148 -15.50 1.79 11.31
N VAL A 149 -15.94 1.97 12.55
CA VAL A 149 -15.20 1.54 13.75
C VAL A 149 -15.48 0.08 14.05
N LEU A 150 -14.42 -0.75 14.11
CA LEU A 150 -14.51 -2.17 14.51
C LEU A 150 -14.25 -2.39 16.00
N ASP A 151 -13.44 -1.53 16.64
CA ASP A 151 -13.13 -1.55 18.07
C ASP A 151 -13.05 -0.10 18.57
N GLU A 152 -13.78 0.25 19.62
CA GLU A 152 -13.87 1.61 20.18
C GLU A 152 -12.73 1.95 21.16
N GLU A 153 -11.83 1.02 21.46
CA GLU A 153 -10.79 1.21 22.46
C GLU A 153 -9.60 2.02 21.92
N ALA A 154 -9.17 3.05 22.66
CA ALA A 154 -7.93 3.76 22.36
C ALA A 154 -6.72 2.93 22.85
N ARG A 155 -5.94 2.37 21.93
CA ARG A 155 -4.82 1.49 22.24
C ARG A 155 -3.80 1.39 21.11
N TRP A 156 -2.72 0.67 21.34
CA TRP A 156 -1.82 0.21 20.28
C TRP A 156 -2.47 -0.93 19.50
N TYR A 157 -2.61 -0.74 18.20
CA TYR A 157 -3.10 -1.72 17.23
C TYR A 157 -1.94 -2.30 16.45
N ALA A 158 -1.94 -3.60 16.29
CA ALA A 158 -0.92 -4.34 15.55
C ALA A 158 -1.33 -4.51 14.09
N GLY A 159 -0.47 -4.21 13.14
CA GLY A 159 -0.78 -4.42 11.74
C GLY A 159 0.43 -4.58 10.84
N ASP A 160 0.12 -4.81 9.57
CA ASP A 160 1.08 -4.91 8.48
C ASP A 160 0.68 -3.94 7.36
N PHE A 161 1.61 -3.08 6.95
CA PHE A 161 1.36 -2.04 5.95
C PHE A 161 1.87 -2.38 4.55
N HIS A 162 2.25 -3.65 4.31
CA HIS A 162 2.74 -4.05 2.99
C HIS A 162 2.43 -5.53 2.75
N VAL A 163 1.27 -5.81 2.14
CA VAL A 163 0.81 -7.17 1.86
C VAL A 163 0.10 -7.22 0.51
N HIS A 164 0.40 -8.25 -0.27
CA HIS A 164 -0.16 -8.48 -1.59
C HIS A 164 -1.15 -9.64 -1.61
N THR A 165 -2.19 -9.48 -2.42
CA THR A 165 -3.11 -10.56 -2.74
C THR A 165 -3.02 -10.89 -4.23
N ARG A 166 -3.78 -11.88 -4.66
CA ARG A 166 -3.88 -12.22 -6.09
C ARG A 166 -4.31 -11.05 -6.99
N GLN A 167 -4.68 -9.90 -6.44
CA GLN A 167 -4.98 -8.72 -7.23
C GLN A 167 -3.70 -8.01 -7.69
N SER A 168 -2.57 -8.27 -7.10
CA SER A 168 -1.25 -7.74 -7.53
C SER A 168 -0.74 -8.35 -8.84
N GLY A 169 -1.07 -9.49 -9.23
CA GLY A 169 -0.55 -10.09 -10.46
C GLY A 169 0.61 -11.07 -10.22
N ASP A 170 1.42 -10.85 -9.23
CA ASP A 170 2.58 -11.67 -8.82
C ASP A 170 2.40 -12.36 -7.47
N ALA A 171 1.28 -12.13 -6.80
CA ALA A 171 0.87 -12.82 -5.58
C ALA A 171 -0.30 -13.78 -5.84
N ASP A 172 -0.41 -14.84 -5.07
CA ASP A 172 -1.45 -15.87 -5.26
C ASP A 172 -2.56 -15.85 -4.20
N PRO A 173 -2.35 -15.40 -2.94
CA PRO A 173 -3.35 -15.54 -1.88
C PRO A 173 -4.61 -14.71 -2.14
N THR A 174 -5.76 -15.23 -1.73
CA THR A 174 -6.99 -14.46 -1.69
C THR A 174 -6.98 -13.48 -0.51
N ILE A 175 -7.88 -12.51 -0.51
CA ILE A 175 -8.03 -11.57 0.61
C ILE A 175 -8.37 -12.35 1.89
N GLU A 176 -9.22 -13.36 1.79
CA GLU A 176 -9.62 -14.20 2.93
C GLU A 176 -8.43 -14.99 3.51
N GLU A 177 -7.56 -15.55 2.67
CA GLU A 177 -6.35 -16.27 3.12
C GLU A 177 -5.39 -15.33 3.86
N VAL A 178 -5.22 -14.10 3.39
CA VAL A 178 -4.43 -13.05 4.07
C VAL A 178 -5.04 -12.73 5.44
N LEU A 179 -6.35 -12.49 5.52
CA LEU A 179 -7.01 -12.15 6.78
C LEU A 179 -7.07 -13.32 7.76
N ASP A 180 -7.23 -14.56 7.28
CA ASP A 180 -7.15 -15.74 8.13
C ASP A 180 -5.76 -15.88 8.77
N TYR A 181 -4.70 -15.62 8.01
CA TYR A 181 -3.35 -15.61 8.55
C TYR A 181 -3.13 -14.47 9.54
N ALA A 182 -3.58 -13.25 9.23
CA ALA A 182 -3.52 -12.10 10.12
C ALA A 182 -4.16 -12.39 11.48
N ARG A 183 -5.33 -13.05 11.51
CA ARG A 183 -5.97 -13.55 12.75
C ARG A 183 -5.08 -14.52 13.52
N VAL A 184 -4.45 -15.46 12.83
CA VAL A 184 -3.59 -16.48 13.47
C VAL A 184 -2.40 -15.83 14.17
N VAL A 185 -1.81 -14.79 13.58
CA VAL A 185 -0.65 -14.09 14.16
C VAL A 185 -1.04 -12.93 15.08
N GLY A 186 -2.34 -12.62 15.19
CA GLY A 186 -2.87 -11.63 16.14
C GLY A 186 -2.78 -10.18 15.67
N LEU A 187 -2.88 -9.92 14.36
CA LEU A 187 -2.98 -8.57 13.84
C LEU A 187 -4.40 -8.02 13.96
N ASP A 188 -4.50 -6.74 14.24
CA ASP A 188 -5.75 -5.97 14.27
C ASP A 188 -6.12 -5.40 12.89
N PHE A 189 -5.12 -5.16 12.04
CA PHE A 189 -5.33 -4.65 10.67
C PHE A 189 -4.28 -5.13 9.69
N VAL A 190 -4.64 -5.13 8.40
CA VAL A 190 -3.73 -5.36 7.28
C VAL A 190 -4.02 -4.34 6.18
N MET A 191 -3.00 -3.69 5.67
CA MET A 191 -3.09 -2.92 4.43
C MET A 191 -2.86 -3.84 3.24
N LEU A 192 -3.82 -3.84 2.30
CA LEU A 192 -3.64 -4.49 1.02
C LEU A 192 -3.08 -3.47 0.03
N SER A 193 -1.85 -3.72 -0.43
CA SER A 193 -1.03 -2.79 -1.20
C SER A 193 -0.71 -3.32 -2.60
N GLU A 194 -1.73 -3.59 -3.38
CA GLU A 194 -1.57 -4.18 -4.71
C GLU A 194 -0.73 -3.30 -5.65
N HIS A 195 0.12 -3.92 -6.48
CA HIS A 195 0.96 -3.20 -7.44
C HIS A 195 0.15 -2.44 -8.48
N ASN A 196 0.18 -1.10 -8.42
CA ASN A 196 -0.39 -0.17 -9.40
C ASN A 196 -1.86 -0.43 -9.77
N THR A 197 -2.64 -1.10 -8.92
CA THR A 197 -4.05 -1.40 -9.19
C THR A 197 -4.91 -1.21 -7.96
N ASN A 198 -6.13 -0.76 -8.16
CA ASN A 198 -7.17 -0.69 -7.15
C ASN A 198 -8.28 -1.74 -7.39
N SER A 199 -7.99 -2.79 -8.17
CA SER A 199 -8.96 -3.81 -8.56
C SER A 199 -9.55 -4.58 -7.36
N GLY A 200 -8.81 -4.66 -6.23
CA GLY A 200 -9.25 -5.30 -4.99
C GLY A 200 -10.34 -4.52 -4.24
N LEU A 201 -10.35 -3.18 -4.33
CA LEU A 201 -11.22 -2.31 -3.51
C LEU A 201 -12.70 -2.71 -3.56
N THR A 202 -13.20 -3.10 -4.73
CA THR A 202 -14.62 -3.48 -4.89
C THR A 202 -14.95 -4.86 -4.31
N LEU A 203 -13.97 -5.60 -3.82
CA LEU A 203 -14.11 -6.89 -3.13
C LEU A 203 -14.11 -6.72 -1.60
N TYR A 204 -13.48 -5.65 -1.08
CA TYR A 204 -13.25 -5.48 0.36
C TYR A 204 -14.55 -5.52 1.17
N GLY A 205 -15.62 -4.85 0.72
CA GLY A 205 -16.87 -4.78 1.46
C GLY A 205 -17.54 -6.13 1.72
N SER A 206 -17.44 -7.07 0.78
CA SER A 206 -17.98 -8.42 0.94
C SER A 206 -17.14 -9.27 1.90
N VAL A 207 -15.81 -9.11 1.86
CA VAL A 207 -14.88 -9.86 2.72
C VAL A 207 -14.86 -9.29 4.13
N GLN A 208 -14.76 -7.96 4.29
CA GLN A 208 -14.68 -7.30 5.60
C GLN A 208 -15.83 -7.68 6.54
N SER A 209 -17.02 -7.93 6.02
CA SER A 209 -18.19 -8.33 6.83
C SER A 209 -17.97 -9.67 7.57
N ASP A 210 -17.13 -10.55 7.06
CA ASP A 210 -16.79 -11.85 7.65
C ASP A 210 -15.58 -11.76 8.60
N TYR A 211 -14.92 -10.61 8.63
CA TYR A 211 -13.73 -10.31 9.45
C TYR A 211 -13.93 -9.06 10.32
N PRO A 212 -14.86 -9.09 11.31
CA PRO A 212 -15.15 -7.92 12.15
C PRO A 212 -14.03 -7.60 13.16
N ASP A 213 -13.03 -8.45 13.27
CA ASP A 213 -11.89 -8.38 14.21
C ASP A 213 -10.57 -8.03 13.53
N VAL A 214 -10.49 -7.99 12.20
CA VAL A 214 -9.32 -7.56 11.45
C VAL A 214 -9.74 -6.52 10.41
N LEU A 215 -9.22 -5.31 10.52
CA LEU A 215 -9.53 -4.22 9.60
C LEU A 215 -8.74 -4.34 8.31
N ILE A 216 -9.42 -4.28 7.16
CA ILE A 216 -8.77 -4.06 5.86
C ILE A 216 -8.52 -2.56 5.70
N VAL A 217 -7.25 -2.15 5.69
CA VAL A 217 -6.85 -0.79 5.35
C VAL A 217 -6.62 -0.73 3.84
N PRO A 218 -7.33 0.13 3.09
CA PRO A 218 -7.05 0.28 1.67
C PRO A 218 -5.68 0.90 1.44
N GLY A 219 -5.02 0.48 0.36
CA GLY A 219 -3.73 1.03 -0.05
C GLY A 219 -3.37 0.59 -1.45
N VAL A 220 -2.28 1.11 -1.94
CA VAL A 220 -1.68 0.76 -3.23
C VAL A 220 -0.17 0.83 -3.07
N GLU A 221 0.56 -0.14 -3.59
CA GLU A 221 1.96 0.04 -3.87
C GLU A 221 2.12 0.65 -5.26
N TRP A 222 2.51 1.93 -5.27
CA TRP A 222 2.85 2.67 -6.47
C TRP A 222 4.24 2.24 -6.94
N THR A 223 4.27 1.31 -7.86
CA THR A 223 5.45 0.57 -8.34
C THR A 223 5.94 1.16 -9.64
N THR A 224 7.17 1.67 -9.69
CA THR A 224 7.82 2.18 -10.90
C THR A 224 9.16 1.49 -11.14
N TYR A 225 9.80 1.75 -12.27
CA TYR A 225 11.13 1.20 -12.56
C TYR A 225 12.29 1.98 -11.90
N SER A 226 11.97 2.96 -11.03
CA SER A 226 12.95 3.79 -10.31
C SER A 226 12.59 4.03 -8.84
N GLY A 227 11.73 3.24 -8.28
CA GLY A 227 11.32 3.31 -6.89
C GLY A 227 9.90 2.82 -6.68
N HIS A 228 9.66 2.19 -5.53
CA HIS A 228 8.35 1.77 -5.08
C HIS A 228 7.94 2.59 -3.85
N ALA A 229 6.65 2.82 -3.70
CA ALA A 229 6.10 3.54 -2.56
C ALA A 229 4.69 3.07 -2.23
N ASN A 230 4.38 2.93 -0.96
CA ASN A 230 3.04 2.66 -0.50
C ASN A 230 2.25 3.94 -0.24
N ALA A 231 0.95 3.90 -0.51
CA ALA A 231 0.00 4.95 -0.20
C ALA A 231 -1.10 4.40 0.72
N ILE A 232 -0.93 4.56 2.05
CA ILE A 232 -1.91 4.09 3.06
C ILE A 232 -3.19 4.92 2.93
N GLY A 233 -4.33 4.26 2.81
CA GLY A 233 -5.64 4.91 2.71
C GLY A 233 -6.03 5.32 1.29
N ALA A 234 -5.20 5.01 0.28
CA ALA A 234 -5.53 5.28 -1.12
C ALA A 234 -6.71 4.44 -1.59
N VAL A 235 -7.67 5.09 -2.24
CA VAL A 235 -8.88 4.45 -2.80
C VAL A 235 -9.05 4.72 -4.30
N GLU A 236 -8.33 5.69 -4.84
CA GLU A 236 -8.31 5.99 -6.27
C GLU A 236 -6.95 5.63 -6.86
N TRP A 237 -6.97 5.10 -8.06
CA TRP A 237 -5.76 4.80 -8.80
C TRP A 237 -5.02 6.09 -9.22
N VAL A 238 -3.69 6.07 -9.10
CA VAL A 238 -2.79 7.13 -9.55
C VAL A 238 -1.82 6.59 -10.58
N ASP A 239 -1.57 7.35 -11.65
CA ASP A 239 -0.71 6.91 -12.74
C ASP A 239 0.75 6.73 -12.28
N HIS A 240 1.31 5.55 -12.57
CA HIS A 240 2.67 5.14 -12.21
C HIS A 240 3.68 5.27 -13.36
N LYS A 241 3.24 5.58 -14.56
CA LYS A 241 4.06 5.62 -15.79
C LYS A 241 4.93 6.90 -15.85
N THR A 242 5.85 7.06 -14.88
CA THR A 242 6.70 8.25 -14.76
C THR A 242 7.48 8.54 -16.06
N GLY A 243 7.51 9.82 -16.44
CA GLY A 243 8.15 10.29 -17.69
C GLY A 243 7.29 10.11 -18.93
N VAL A 244 6.11 9.49 -18.83
CA VAL A 244 5.19 9.25 -19.96
C VAL A 244 3.92 10.10 -19.76
N ARG A 245 3.42 10.72 -20.82
CA ARG A 245 2.17 11.53 -20.83
C ARG A 245 2.11 12.60 -19.74
N GLY A 246 3.26 13.01 -19.18
CA GLY A 246 3.35 14.06 -18.16
C GLY A 246 3.31 13.54 -16.72
N THR A 247 3.24 12.24 -16.48
CA THR A 247 3.28 11.62 -15.16
C THR A 247 4.64 11.88 -14.49
N THR A 248 4.61 12.33 -13.24
CA THR A 248 5.81 12.58 -12.42
C THR A 248 5.61 12.04 -11.00
N VAL A 249 6.70 11.68 -10.32
CA VAL A 249 6.64 11.27 -8.90
C VAL A 249 6.02 12.37 -8.03
N LYS A 250 6.34 13.63 -8.29
CA LYS A 250 5.76 14.76 -7.55
C LYS A 250 4.24 14.82 -7.73
N GLY A 251 3.75 14.68 -8.97
CA GLY A 251 2.31 14.64 -9.26
C GLY A 251 1.62 13.48 -8.56
N ALA A 252 2.23 12.29 -8.58
CA ALA A 252 1.69 11.14 -7.89
C ALA A 252 1.60 11.34 -6.36
N ILE A 253 2.63 11.92 -5.75
CA ILE A 253 2.60 12.28 -4.32
C ILE A 253 1.44 13.24 -4.02
N GLU A 254 1.28 14.29 -4.82
CA GLU A 254 0.21 15.29 -4.66
C GLU A 254 -1.17 14.64 -4.82
N GLU A 255 -1.39 13.78 -5.81
CA GLU A 255 -2.65 13.07 -6.04
C GLU A 255 -3.00 12.12 -4.88
N TYR A 256 -2.03 11.40 -4.30
CA TYR A 256 -2.26 10.58 -3.12
C TYR A 256 -2.54 11.42 -1.86
N GLN A 257 -1.82 12.55 -1.68
CA GLN A 257 -2.08 13.47 -0.58
C GLN A 257 -3.47 14.11 -0.68
N ASP A 258 -3.95 14.42 -1.87
CA ASP A 258 -5.30 14.96 -2.10
C ASP A 258 -6.40 13.94 -1.74
N GLN A 259 -6.12 12.64 -1.83
CA GLN A 259 -6.99 11.57 -1.30
C GLN A 259 -6.92 11.46 0.24
N GLY A 260 -5.99 12.18 0.90
CA GLY A 260 -5.73 12.05 2.33
C GLY A 260 -4.83 10.85 2.69
N ALA A 261 -4.26 10.18 1.71
CA ALA A 261 -3.37 9.04 1.93
C ALA A 261 -2.00 9.45 2.49
N VAL A 262 -1.30 8.51 3.11
CA VAL A 262 0.10 8.66 3.56
C VAL A 262 0.99 7.97 2.53
N PHE A 263 1.75 8.76 1.79
CA PHE A 263 2.68 8.25 0.78
C PHE A 263 4.09 8.10 1.36
N TYR A 264 4.72 6.93 1.18
CA TYR A 264 6.05 6.66 1.69
C TYR A 264 6.80 5.62 0.84
N PRO A 265 8.15 5.77 0.65
CA PRO A 265 8.96 4.78 -0.03
C PRO A 265 8.96 3.44 0.71
N THR A 266 8.73 2.33 -0.03
CA THR A 266 8.89 0.96 0.46
C THR A 266 10.30 0.47 0.18
N HIS A 267 10.84 -0.39 1.06
CA HIS A 267 12.19 -0.99 0.90
C HIS A 267 13.22 -0.11 0.15
N PRO A 268 13.38 1.20 0.53
CA PRO A 268 14.00 2.23 -0.31
C PRO A 268 15.47 1.99 -0.67
N THR A 269 16.14 1.07 0.00
CA THR A 269 17.55 0.73 -0.22
C THR A 269 17.74 -0.67 -0.81
N GLU A 270 16.64 -1.32 -1.23
CA GLU A 270 16.70 -2.67 -1.76
C GLU A 270 17.17 -2.68 -3.21
N ASP A 271 18.37 -3.24 -3.46
CA ASP A 271 18.90 -3.48 -4.80
C ASP A 271 19.17 -4.98 -4.98
N VAL A 272 18.18 -5.69 -5.47
CA VAL A 272 18.25 -7.14 -5.76
C VAL A 272 18.23 -7.42 -7.27
N GLY A 273 18.45 -6.41 -8.06
CA GLY A 273 18.53 -6.51 -9.52
C GLY A 273 17.23 -7.02 -10.14
N SER A 274 17.31 -8.10 -10.91
CA SER A 274 16.14 -8.63 -11.65
C SER A 274 15.11 -9.38 -10.79
N LEU A 275 15.36 -9.56 -9.48
CA LEU A 275 14.38 -10.17 -8.58
C LEU A 275 13.30 -9.17 -8.17
N CYS A 276 13.64 -7.89 -8.17
CA CYS A 276 12.70 -6.79 -8.01
C CYS A 276 13.15 -5.62 -8.86
N ILE A 277 12.46 -5.37 -9.97
CA ILE A 277 12.82 -4.30 -10.90
C ILE A 277 12.27 -2.97 -10.36
N GLY A 278 13.18 -2.03 -10.05
CA GLY A 278 12.82 -0.71 -9.54
C GLY A 278 12.61 -0.64 -8.03
N CYS A 279 12.95 -1.68 -7.26
CA CYS A 279 12.84 -1.63 -5.79
C CYS A 279 13.65 -0.48 -5.18
N LEU A 280 14.87 -0.25 -5.66
CA LEU A 280 15.71 0.85 -5.19
C LEU A 280 15.05 2.20 -5.46
N TRP A 281 14.87 3.00 -4.41
CA TRP A 281 14.31 4.34 -4.53
C TRP A 281 15.34 5.32 -5.11
N GLU A 282 15.15 5.75 -6.35
CA GLU A 282 16.06 6.64 -7.09
C GLU A 282 15.52 8.07 -7.22
N TYR A 283 14.32 8.36 -6.71
CA TYR A 283 13.71 9.68 -6.86
C TYR A 283 14.27 10.70 -5.85
N ASP A 284 14.65 11.87 -6.38
CA ASP A 284 14.96 13.06 -5.58
C ASP A 284 13.66 13.85 -5.32
N VAL A 285 13.11 13.68 -4.13
CA VAL A 285 11.87 14.33 -3.69
C VAL A 285 12.10 15.08 -2.39
N ASP A 286 11.33 16.12 -2.17
CA ASP A 286 11.34 16.89 -0.93
C ASP A 286 10.97 15.97 0.26
N PRO A 287 11.87 15.75 1.25
CA PRO A 287 11.62 14.91 2.39
C PRO A 287 10.36 15.26 3.20
N GLU A 288 9.94 16.54 3.21
CA GLU A 288 8.72 16.99 3.89
C GLU A 288 7.43 16.51 3.18
N LYS A 289 7.54 16.02 1.94
CA LYS A 289 6.41 15.45 1.19
C LYS A 289 6.20 13.97 1.45
N LEU A 290 7.15 13.31 2.10
CA LEU A 290 7.05 11.91 2.45
C LEU A 290 6.47 11.77 3.86
N GLY A 291 5.35 11.06 4.00
CA GLY A 291 4.70 10.85 5.30
C GLY A 291 5.45 9.85 6.18
N GLY A 292 6.30 9.02 5.61
CA GLY A 292 7.06 7.99 6.31
C GLY A 292 8.15 7.39 5.45
N SER A 293 8.71 6.29 5.93
CA SER A 293 9.56 5.37 5.18
C SER A 293 9.45 3.98 5.75
N GLU A 294 9.50 2.98 4.90
CA GLU A 294 9.62 1.61 5.36
C GLU A 294 11.04 1.39 5.88
N VAL A 295 11.14 1.24 7.22
CA VAL A 295 12.43 1.05 7.91
C VAL A 295 12.82 -0.41 8.00
N TRP A 296 11.87 -1.32 7.76
CA TRP A 296 12.09 -2.76 7.79
C TRP A 296 11.08 -3.49 6.91
N THR A 297 11.60 -4.37 6.05
CA THR A 297 10.82 -5.28 5.20
C THR A 297 11.15 -6.72 5.52
N ALA A 298 10.52 -7.65 4.82
CA ALA A 298 10.77 -9.07 4.88
C ALA A 298 12.26 -9.44 4.87
N GLN A 299 13.08 -8.76 4.10
CA GLN A 299 14.50 -9.08 3.89
C GLN A 299 15.43 -8.47 4.94
N GLY A 300 14.93 -7.56 5.78
CA GLY A 300 15.69 -7.00 6.90
C GLY A 300 16.82 -6.07 6.46
N TRP A 301 16.56 -5.17 5.52
CA TRP A 301 17.55 -4.22 5.02
C TRP A 301 17.88 -3.15 6.06
N THR A 302 19.10 -3.21 6.57
CA THR A 302 19.58 -2.23 7.55
C THR A 302 19.69 -0.81 6.97
N GLY A 303 19.93 -0.70 5.67
CA GLY A 303 20.01 0.59 4.97
C GLY A 303 18.71 1.39 4.95
N SER A 304 17.55 0.75 5.13
CA SER A 304 16.26 1.44 5.18
C SER A 304 16.09 2.26 6.46
N VAL A 305 16.72 1.86 7.56
CA VAL A 305 16.74 2.67 8.80
C VAL A 305 17.55 3.93 8.56
N GLU A 306 18.77 3.82 8.00
CA GLU A 306 19.62 4.96 7.70
C GLU A 306 18.98 5.91 6.67
N TYR A 307 18.22 5.37 5.69
CA TYR A 307 17.47 6.19 4.73
C TYR A 307 16.43 7.04 5.45
N TRP A 308 15.58 6.44 6.29
CA TRP A 308 14.59 7.14 7.09
C TRP A 308 15.22 8.19 8.04
N GLU A 309 16.30 7.83 8.74
CA GLU A 309 17.08 8.77 9.58
C GLU A 309 17.57 9.96 8.77
N GLY A 310 18.03 9.71 7.53
CA GLY A 310 18.43 10.75 6.58
C GLY A 310 17.31 11.71 6.19
N LEU A 311 16.07 11.24 6.03
CA LEU A 311 14.90 12.10 5.83
C LEU A 311 14.66 12.99 7.06
N CYS A 312 14.69 12.40 8.25
CA CYS A 312 14.49 13.12 9.50
C CYS A 312 15.62 14.12 9.80
N ALA A 313 16.85 13.81 9.40
CA ALA A 313 18.00 14.74 9.51
C ALA A 313 17.86 15.98 8.61
N GLN A 314 17.08 15.88 7.56
CA GLN A 314 16.75 17.00 6.64
C GLN A 314 15.52 17.80 7.09
N GLY A 315 14.97 17.51 8.26
CA GLY A 315 13.83 18.24 8.86
C GLY A 315 12.47 17.62 8.59
N SER A 316 12.40 16.46 7.94
CA SER A 316 11.14 15.72 7.79
C SER A 316 10.73 15.09 9.13
N HIS A 317 9.42 15.06 9.39
CA HIS A 317 8.83 14.26 10.48
C HIS A 317 8.30 12.92 9.94
N ALA A 318 8.98 12.35 8.94
CA ALA A 318 8.63 11.05 8.38
C ALA A 318 8.59 9.97 9.47
N VAL A 319 7.55 9.12 9.43
CA VAL A 319 7.35 8.08 10.44
C VAL A 319 8.05 6.78 10.05
N ALA A 320 8.45 5.99 11.06
CA ALA A 320 8.97 4.64 10.85
C ALA A 320 7.79 3.68 10.59
N ILE A 321 7.79 2.98 9.47
CA ILE A 321 6.80 1.99 9.09
C ILE A 321 7.52 0.68 8.79
N GLY A 322 6.89 -0.44 9.07
CA GLY A 322 7.35 -1.77 8.67
C GLY A 322 6.25 -2.49 7.91
N GLY A 323 6.64 -3.30 6.94
CA GLY A 323 5.74 -4.13 6.17
C GLY A 323 6.41 -5.44 5.75
N SER A 324 5.65 -6.51 5.62
CA SER A 324 6.20 -7.83 5.30
C SER A 324 6.57 -7.99 3.83
N ASP A 325 5.87 -7.27 2.96
CA ASP A 325 5.92 -7.48 1.51
C ASP A 325 5.59 -8.94 1.14
N ASP A 326 4.59 -9.49 1.86
CA ASP A 326 4.19 -10.90 1.71
C ASP A 326 3.35 -11.09 0.46
N HIS A 327 3.74 -12.07 -0.37
CA HIS A 327 3.07 -12.48 -1.59
C HIS A 327 2.49 -13.89 -1.51
N ASP A 328 2.69 -14.58 -0.38
CA ASP A 328 2.40 -16.01 -0.20
C ASP A 328 1.29 -16.27 0.84
N GLY A 329 0.61 -15.22 1.35
CA GLY A 329 -0.45 -15.31 2.36
C GLY A 329 0.04 -15.87 3.70
N GLY A 330 1.27 -15.53 4.07
CA GLY A 330 1.93 -16.03 5.27
C GLY A 330 2.45 -17.47 5.15
N ALA A 331 2.33 -18.13 4.00
CA ALA A 331 2.88 -19.46 3.80
C ALA A 331 4.43 -19.43 3.87
N PRO A 332 5.07 -20.54 4.26
CA PRO A 332 6.53 -20.62 4.22
C PRO A 332 7.04 -20.45 2.78
N GLY A 333 7.68 -19.33 2.53
CA GLY A 333 8.28 -19.00 1.24
C GLY A 333 9.76 -19.36 1.14
N PRO A 334 10.47 -18.90 0.08
CA PRO A 334 11.92 -19.03 -0.06
C PRO A 334 12.68 -18.51 1.16
N PRO A 335 13.93 -18.94 1.40
CA PRO A 335 14.75 -18.35 2.44
C PRO A 335 14.83 -16.84 2.27
N ASN A 336 14.49 -16.08 3.30
CA ASN A 336 14.42 -14.63 3.41
C ASN A 336 13.03 -14.00 3.22
N THR A 337 12.00 -14.72 2.79
CA THR A 337 10.63 -14.19 2.90
C THR A 337 10.17 -14.19 4.36
N ARG A 338 9.38 -13.21 4.72
CA ARG A 338 8.78 -13.11 6.05
C ARG A 338 7.26 -13.20 5.90
N PRO A 339 6.59 -13.92 6.78
CA PRO A 339 5.13 -13.98 6.72
C PRO A 339 4.52 -12.66 7.15
N ILE A 340 3.26 -12.46 6.78
CA ILE A 340 2.42 -11.36 7.22
C ILE A 340 2.62 -11.07 8.72
N GLY A 341 2.76 -9.80 9.10
CA GLY A 341 3.03 -9.38 10.46
C GLY A 341 4.49 -9.53 10.91
N THR A 342 5.42 -9.84 10.00
CA THR A 342 6.86 -9.87 10.29
C THR A 342 7.62 -9.05 9.24
N PRO A 343 7.87 -7.74 9.53
CA PRO A 343 7.63 -7.00 10.78
C PRO A 343 6.16 -6.71 11.08
N THR A 344 5.87 -6.40 12.35
CA THR A 344 4.58 -5.83 12.77
C THR A 344 4.77 -4.34 13.05
N THR A 345 3.94 -3.49 12.47
CA THR A 345 3.86 -2.07 12.87
C THR A 345 2.73 -1.88 13.88
N MET A 346 3.11 -1.41 15.07
CA MET A 346 2.15 -0.97 16.09
C MET A 346 1.77 0.48 15.82
N VAL A 347 0.48 0.79 15.83
CA VAL A 347 -0.05 2.16 15.69
C VAL A 347 -0.91 2.49 16.91
N PHE A 348 -0.61 3.58 17.62
CA PHE A 348 -1.53 4.08 18.63
C PHE A 348 -2.66 4.86 17.94
N ALA A 349 -3.88 4.37 18.10
CA ALA A 349 -5.07 4.99 17.54
C ALA A 349 -6.22 5.04 18.56
N GLU A 350 -7.13 6.00 18.40
CA GLU A 350 -8.26 6.23 19.29
C GLU A 350 -9.34 5.14 19.17
N ASN A 351 -9.33 4.40 18.08
CA ASN A 351 -10.22 3.26 17.79
C ASN A 351 -9.67 2.48 16.60
N LEU A 352 -10.23 1.30 16.30
CA LEU A 352 -9.89 0.54 15.10
C LEU A 352 -10.80 0.94 13.95
N SER A 353 -10.38 1.93 13.20
CA SER A 353 -10.98 2.36 11.93
C SER A 353 -9.89 2.83 10.97
N VAL A 354 -10.19 2.84 9.67
CA VAL A 354 -9.24 3.32 8.65
C VAL A 354 -8.77 4.74 8.98
N SER A 355 -9.70 5.63 9.32
CA SER A 355 -9.37 7.03 9.66
C SER A 355 -8.49 7.15 10.89
N ALA A 356 -8.77 6.40 11.97
CA ALA A 356 -7.99 6.48 13.20
C ALA A 356 -6.57 5.89 13.05
N ILE A 357 -6.42 4.79 12.28
CA ILE A 357 -5.11 4.25 11.92
C ILE A 357 -4.31 5.26 11.09
N LEU A 358 -4.91 5.88 10.07
CA LEU A 358 -4.25 6.92 9.27
C LEU A 358 -3.80 8.11 10.13
N GLU A 359 -4.67 8.59 11.02
CA GLU A 359 -4.33 9.71 11.92
C GLU A 359 -3.20 9.33 12.89
N GLY A 360 -3.20 8.08 13.41
CA GLY A 360 -2.11 7.56 14.21
C GLY A 360 -0.77 7.56 13.46
N VAL A 361 -0.77 7.10 12.21
CA VAL A 361 0.42 7.13 11.35
C VAL A 361 0.85 8.58 11.07
N LYS A 362 -0.06 9.46 10.63
CA LYS A 362 0.25 10.89 10.37
C LYS A 362 0.79 11.62 11.61
N ALA A 363 0.32 11.23 12.79
CA ALA A 363 0.82 11.76 14.05
C ALA A 363 2.16 11.15 14.50
N GLY A 364 2.76 10.25 13.72
CA GLY A 364 4.04 9.61 14.06
C GLY A 364 3.95 8.58 15.18
N ARG A 365 2.76 8.14 15.54
CA ARG A 365 2.51 7.22 16.66
C ARG A 365 2.72 5.77 16.23
N THR A 366 3.95 5.43 15.81
CA THR A 366 4.29 4.11 15.30
C THR A 366 5.49 3.52 16.01
N VAL A 367 5.48 2.17 16.13
CA VAL A 367 6.58 1.35 16.63
C VAL A 367 6.68 0.10 15.76
N VAL A 368 7.85 -0.15 15.17
CA VAL A 368 8.08 -1.30 14.29
C VAL A 368 8.70 -2.45 15.09
N LYS A 369 7.97 -3.55 15.23
CA LYS A 369 8.39 -4.80 15.88
C LYS A 369 8.95 -5.72 14.79
N VAL A 370 10.26 -5.71 14.64
CA VAL A 370 11.01 -6.27 13.49
C VAL A 370 10.81 -7.79 13.31
N ARG A 371 10.55 -8.51 14.39
CA ARG A 371 10.40 -9.98 14.36
C ARG A 371 8.98 -10.44 14.65
N GLY A 372 8.00 -9.57 14.36
CA GLY A 372 6.60 -9.85 14.59
C GLY A 372 6.11 -9.38 15.97
N ILE A 373 4.86 -9.68 16.25
CA ILE A 373 4.11 -9.17 17.40
C ILE A 373 4.74 -9.48 18.76
N ASP A 374 5.51 -10.57 18.85
CA ASP A 374 6.19 -11.00 20.09
C ASP A 374 7.47 -10.22 20.40
N SER A 375 7.94 -9.35 19.49
CA SER A 375 9.08 -8.48 19.79
C SER A 375 8.76 -7.52 20.93
N PRO A 376 9.77 -7.03 21.69
CA PRO A 376 9.55 -6.07 22.76
C PRO A 376 8.72 -4.86 22.30
N MET A 377 7.90 -4.32 23.20
CA MET A 377 7.17 -3.07 22.97
C MET A 377 7.96 -1.89 23.55
N LEU A 378 7.92 -0.76 22.84
CA LEU A 378 8.46 0.53 23.23
C LEU A 378 7.33 1.55 23.35
N GLU A 379 7.18 2.18 24.52
CA GLU A 379 6.30 3.33 24.70
C GLU A 379 7.15 4.53 25.09
N THR A 380 7.39 5.42 24.12
CA THR A 380 8.22 6.61 24.31
C THR A 380 7.34 7.82 24.56
N GLU A 381 7.70 8.60 25.58
CA GLU A 381 7.05 9.86 25.90
C GLU A 381 8.09 10.96 26.16
N LEU A 382 7.71 12.20 25.86
CA LEU A 382 8.46 13.40 26.20
C LEU A 382 7.57 14.33 27.02
N THR A 383 7.78 14.35 28.34
CA THR A 383 6.94 15.12 29.30
C THR A 383 5.43 14.79 29.16
N GLY A 384 5.10 13.52 28.91
CA GLY A 384 3.74 13.01 28.77
C GLY A 384 3.13 13.09 27.36
N GLU A 385 3.83 13.73 26.40
CA GLU A 385 3.47 13.68 24.99
C GLU A 385 4.07 12.44 24.33
N ARG A 386 3.33 11.81 23.45
CA ARG A 386 3.71 10.52 22.85
C ARG A 386 4.73 10.66 21.72
N VAL A 387 5.31 9.53 21.32
CA VAL A 387 6.05 9.42 20.07
C VAL A 387 5.27 10.07 18.91
N GLY A 388 5.98 10.81 18.05
CA GLY A 388 5.40 11.60 16.96
C GLY A 388 5.15 13.07 17.28
N ASP A 389 5.00 13.42 18.55
CA ASP A 389 4.70 14.80 18.96
C ASP A 389 5.96 15.67 19.03
N THR A 390 5.77 16.99 18.84
CA THR A 390 6.79 18.02 19.11
C THR A 390 6.47 18.75 20.39
N VAL A 391 7.36 18.63 21.39
CA VAL A 391 7.25 19.29 22.68
C VAL A 391 7.95 20.65 22.64
N PHE A 392 7.24 21.72 23.00
CA PHE A 392 7.77 23.08 23.11
C PHE A 392 8.11 23.42 24.55
N ALA A 393 9.33 23.09 24.97
CA ALA A 393 9.82 23.33 26.33
C ALA A 393 11.34 23.59 26.33
N ASN A 394 11.84 24.33 27.34
CA ASN A 394 13.28 24.50 27.50
C ASN A 394 13.96 23.23 28.03
N THR A 395 13.23 22.48 28.86
CA THR A 395 13.64 21.18 29.41
C THR A 395 12.46 20.23 29.37
N ALA A 396 12.71 18.95 29.19
CA ALA A 396 11.69 17.91 29.18
C ALA A 396 12.23 16.62 29.79
N THR A 397 11.34 15.78 30.29
CA THR A 397 11.69 14.42 30.70
C THR A 397 11.40 13.47 29.57
N LEU A 398 12.43 12.88 29.01
CA LEU A 398 12.33 11.78 28.05
C LEU A 398 12.17 10.49 28.83
N SER A 399 11.08 9.75 28.63
CA SER A 399 10.85 8.45 29.23
C SER A 399 10.51 7.40 28.20
N VAL A 400 10.91 6.17 28.47
CA VAL A 400 10.52 5.00 27.69
C VAL A 400 10.20 3.82 28.60
N LEU A 401 9.05 3.22 28.35
CA LEU A 401 8.66 1.94 28.92
C LEU A 401 8.96 0.83 27.93
N VAL A 402 9.72 -0.17 28.34
CA VAL A 402 10.01 -1.38 27.54
C VAL A 402 9.30 -2.56 28.19
N THR A 403 8.51 -3.28 27.39
CA THR A 403 7.86 -4.51 27.83
C THR A 403 8.34 -5.70 26.97
N GLY A 404 8.67 -6.82 27.58
CA GLY A 404 9.18 -8.01 26.90
C GLY A 404 10.64 -7.91 26.45
N GLY A 405 11.42 -6.98 27.02
CA GLY A 405 12.80 -6.68 26.60
C GLY A 405 13.90 -7.13 27.56
N GLU A 406 13.60 -7.85 28.66
CA GLU A 406 14.59 -8.25 29.63
C GLU A 406 15.77 -9.04 28.99
N GLY A 407 16.99 -8.64 29.33
CA GLY A 407 18.22 -9.23 28.79
C GLY A 407 18.73 -8.59 27.48
N GLU A 408 17.96 -7.67 26.89
CA GLU A 408 18.34 -6.92 25.69
C GLU A 408 19.02 -5.59 26.06
N THR A 409 19.40 -4.84 25.01
CA THR A 409 19.95 -3.49 25.14
C THR A 409 18.95 -2.47 24.60
N LEU A 410 18.63 -1.44 25.37
CA LEU A 410 17.96 -0.24 24.92
C LEU A 410 19.01 0.71 24.32
N LEU A 411 18.82 1.13 23.07
CA LEU A 411 19.58 2.18 22.42
C LEU A 411 18.75 3.47 22.43
N VAL A 412 19.33 4.53 22.99
CA VAL A 412 18.75 5.88 23.05
C VAL A 412 19.47 6.75 22.07
N PHE A 413 18.77 7.18 21.01
CA PHE A 413 19.32 8.03 19.96
C PHE A 413 18.90 9.48 20.19
N LYS A 414 19.84 10.40 19.94
CA LYS A 414 19.61 11.84 19.86
C LYS A 414 20.21 12.36 18.57
N ASN A 415 19.39 12.90 17.68
CA ASN A 415 19.83 13.39 16.37
C ASN A 415 20.68 12.33 15.65
N ASP A 416 21.86 12.73 15.13
CA ASP A 416 22.81 11.85 14.46
C ASP A 416 23.94 11.37 15.39
N ASP A 417 23.80 11.58 16.69
CA ASP A 417 24.79 11.15 17.67
C ASP A 417 24.82 9.62 17.83
N ALA A 418 25.97 9.09 18.24
CA ALA A 418 26.06 7.68 18.60
C ALA A 418 25.11 7.37 19.79
N PRO A 419 24.34 6.27 19.73
CA PRO A 419 23.35 5.99 20.76
C PRO A 419 23.96 5.68 22.13
N THR A 420 23.26 6.13 23.16
CA THR A 420 23.52 5.67 24.53
C THR A 420 23.00 4.23 24.68
N ARG A 421 23.78 3.36 25.29
CA ARG A 421 23.43 1.96 25.53
C ARG A 421 23.03 1.74 26.98
N VAL A 422 21.85 1.17 27.19
CA VAL A 422 21.30 0.90 28.52
C VAL A 422 20.86 -0.58 28.58
N PRO A 423 21.46 -1.40 29.47
CA PRO A 423 20.99 -2.77 29.67
C PRO A 423 19.53 -2.77 30.19
N ILE A 424 18.69 -3.64 29.65
CA ILE A 424 17.33 -3.88 30.13
C ILE A 424 17.41 -5.05 31.12
N ASP A 425 17.28 -4.77 32.41
CA ASP A 425 17.49 -5.73 33.51
C ASP A 425 16.21 -6.13 34.25
N SER A 426 15.08 -5.72 33.75
CA SER A 426 13.74 -6.04 34.29
C SER A 426 12.68 -6.03 33.21
N ASP A 427 11.50 -6.63 33.50
CA ASP A 427 10.31 -6.57 32.67
C ASP A 427 9.06 -6.31 33.55
N PRO A 428 8.38 -5.15 33.38
CA PRO A 428 8.74 -4.03 32.49
C PRO A 428 9.99 -3.26 32.97
N PHE A 429 10.65 -2.57 32.03
CA PHE A 429 11.79 -1.71 32.27
C PHE A 429 11.45 -0.27 31.91
N THR A 430 11.81 0.68 32.80
CA THR A 430 11.62 2.12 32.54
C THR A 430 12.97 2.83 32.54
N TYR A 431 13.17 3.65 31.50
CA TYR A 431 14.32 4.55 31.40
C TYR A 431 13.82 6.00 31.37
N GLU A 432 14.46 6.88 32.16
CA GLU A 432 14.15 8.30 32.19
C GLU A 432 15.43 9.14 32.08
N GLN A 433 15.32 10.24 31.34
CA GLN A 433 16.39 11.20 31.15
C GLN A 433 15.84 12.63 31.05
N GLU A 434 16.42 13.57 31.80
CA GLU A 434 16.19 14.99 31.58
C GLU A 434 16.93 15.47 30.32
N VAL A 435 16.25 16.14 29.38
CA VAL A 435 16.79 16.66 28.13
C VAL A 435 16.51 18.16 28.04
N VAL A 436 17.42 18.87 27.33
CA VAL A 436 17.37 20.33 27.16
C VAL A 436 17.19 20.63 25.70
N ALA A 437 16.24 21.51 25.39
CA ALA A 437 16.00 21.94 24.01
C ALA A 437 17.23 22.66 23.43
N PRO A 438 17.50 22.51 22.14
CA PRO A 438 18.55 23.26 21.47
C PRO A 438 18.18 24.76 21.41
N PRO A 439 19.17 25.67 21.32
CA PRO A 439 18.91 27.10 21.26
C PRO A 439 18.20 27.51 19.96
N GLU A 440 18.37 26.73 18.89
CA GLU A 440 17.75 26.91 17.58
C GLU A 440 17.40 25.53 17.01
N GLY A 441 16.31 25.47 16.20
CA GLY A 441 15.83 24.22 15.61
C GLY A 441 15.15 23.31 16.61
N GLU A 442 15.30 22.03 16.44
CA GLU A 442 14.75 20.98 17.29
C GLU A 442 15.70 19.81 17.44
N ASP A 443 15.64 19.13 18.58
CA ASP A 443 16.29 17.84 18.81
C ASP A 443 15.25 16.73 18.59
N ARG A 444 15.66 15.63 17.96
CA ARG A 444 14.86 14.43 17.80
C ARG A 444 15.42 13.29 18.63
N TYR A 445 14.51 12.53 19.27
CA TYR A 445 14.85 11.39 20.09
C TYR A 445 14.07 10.15 19.63
N ARG A 446 14.75 9.01 19.56
CA ARG A 446 14.10 7.72 19.35
C ARG A 446 14.75 6.62 20.18
N HIS A 447 14.04 5.53 20.34
CA HIS A 447 14.53 4.36 21.04
C HIS A 447 14.50 3.13 20.13
N GLN A 448 15.40 2.19 20.41
CA GLN A 448 15.49 0.91 19.73
C GLN A 448 15.81 -0.18 20.76
N VAL A 449 15.21 -1.35 20.63
CA VAL A 449 15.63 -2.54 21.40
C VAL A 449 16.43 -3.45 20.50
N GLY A 450 17.59 -3.89 21.00
CA GLY A 450 18.54 -4.73 20.28
C GLY A 450 19.66 -3.94 19.60
N GLU A 451 20.81 -4.59 19.41
CA GLU A 451 21.98 -4.02 18.74
C GLU A 451 21.76 -3.89 17.22
N ALA A 452 22.57 -3.06 16.55
CA ALA A 452 22.41 -2.77 15.11
C ALA A 452 22.37 -4.02 14.19
N ASN A 453 23.04 -5.10 14.59
CA ASN A 453 23.02 -6.37 13.86
C ASN A 453 21.95 -7.37 14.34
N ALA A 454 21.13 -7.00 15.32
CA ALA A 454 20.11 -7.83 15.94
C ALA A 454 18.92 -6.99 16.44
N ILE A 455 18.47 -6.03 15.63
CA ILE A 455 17.34 -5.16 15.94
C ILE A 455 16.08 -6.00 16.20
N LYS A 456 15.35 -5.63 17.23
CA LYS A 456 14.07 -6.25 17.59
C LYS A 456 12.90 -5.27 17.48
N THR A 457 13.12 -4.00 17.87
CA THR A 457 12.06 -2.99 17.83
C THR A 457 12.66 -1.62 17.54
N ILE A 458 11.98 -0.84 16.70
CA ILE A 458 12.34 0.53 16.32
C ILE A 458 11.15 1.43 16.65
N GLY A 459 11.36 2.45 17.49
CA GLY A 459 10.37 3.50 17.74
C GLY A 459 10.54 4.67 16.77
N SER A 460 9.46 5.31 16.38
CA SER A 460 9.49 6.60 15.69
C SER A 460 10.08 7.70 16.59
N TYR A 461 10.31 8.88 16.03
CA TYR A 461 10.89 10.01 16.76
C TYR A 461 9.84 10.75 17.61
N VAL A 462 10.33 11.42 18.67
CA VAL A 462 9.68 12.52 19.37
C VAL A 462 10.61 13.72 19.32
N TRP A 463 10.07 14.93 19.20
CA TRP A 463 10.85 16.14 18.98
C TRP A 463 10.77 17.10 20.16
N LEU A 464 11.91 17.79 20.48
CA LEU A 464 11.98 18.83 21.48
C LEU A 464 12.46 20.13 20.86
N ARG A 465 11.68 21.19 21.01
CA ARG A 465 11.99 22.54 20.52
C ARG A 465 11.86 23.55 21.63
N ALA A 466 12.78 24.54 21.65
CA ALA A 466 12.66 25.65 22.59
C ALA A 466 11.39 26.48 22.26
N PRO A 467 10.64 26.96 23.25
CA PRO A 467 9.53 27.88 23.00
C PRO A 467 10.03 29.13 22.27
N SER A 468 9.32 29.58 21.24
CA SER A 468 9.67 30.83 20.57
C SER A 468 9.64 32.00 21.55
N SER A 469 10.66 32.83 21.55
CA SER A 469 10.75 34.02 22.43
C SER A 469 9.81 35.17 22.00
N GLY A 470 8.92 34.94 21.04
CA GLY A 470 7.88 35.86 20.60
C GLY A 470 6.54 35.56 21.25
N CYS A 471 5.81 36.61 21.64
CA CYS A 471 4.46 36.50 22.21
C CYS A 471 3.45 35.86 21.24
N ASP A 472 3.45 34.55 21.12
CA ASP A 472 2.30 33.80 20.65
C ASP A 472 1.43 33.45 21.87
N CYS A 473 0.63 34.41 22.30
CA CYS A 473 -0.49 34.16 23.19
C CYS A 473 -1.54 33.33 22.42
N ARG A 474 -1.29 32.06 22.21
CA ARG A 474 -2.38 31.09 22.01
C ARG A 474 -2.98 30.84 23.40
N VAL A 475 -4.03 31.62 23.68
CA VAL A 475 -4.93 31.31 24.79
C VAL A 475 -5.40 29.87 24.58
N ALA A 476 -5.03 28.98 25.49
CA ALA A 476 -5.68 27.70 25.62
C ALA A 476 -7.18 27.98 25.76
N SER A 477 -7.96 27.72 24.73
CA SER A 477 -9.42 27.77 24.83
C SER A 477 -9.82 26.56 25.68
N ALA A 478 -10.09 26.86 26.97
CA ALA A 478 -10.87 25.97 27.77
C ALA A 478 -12.14 25.63 26.99
N SER A 479 -12.43 24.34 26.89
CA SER A 479 -13.66 23.79 26.36
C SER A 479 -14.86 24.33 27.15
N ASP A 480 -15.48 25.39 26.64
CA ASP A 480 -16.87 25.68 26.96
C ASP A 480 -17.73 25.09 25.85
N SER A 481 -18.19 23.87 26.09
CA SER A 481 -19.37 23.32 25.44
C SER A 481 -20.56 24.20 25.89
N ASP A 482 -21.08 24.95 24.94
CA ASP A 482 -22.48 25.33 24.74
C ASP A 482 -22.57 26.70 24.05
N THR A 483 -23.28 26.73 22.93
CA THR A 483 -23.68 27.88 22.10
C THR A 483 -22.85 28.16 20.84
N ALA A 484 -22.97 27.31 19.81
CA ALA A 484 -22.75 27.68 18.41
C ALA A 484 -23.56 26.82 17.41
N PHE A 485 -24.82 26.56 17.72
CA PHE A 485 -25.77 25.90 16.79
C PHE A 485 -26.86 26.89 16.34
N LEU A 486 -26.50 28.01 15.70
CA LEU A 486 -27.52 28.93 15.12
C LEU A 486 -26.98 30.01 14.19
N LEU A 487 -26.01 29.77 13.32
CA LEU A 487 -25.68 30.76 12.25
C LEU A 487 -25.09 30.16 10.93
N LEU A 488 -25.40 28.93 10.57
CA LEU A 488 -24.97 28.32 9.31
C LEU A 488 -26.10 27.96 8.35
N PHE A 489 -27.32 28.49 8.51
CA PHE A 489 -28.46 28.24 7.60
C PHE A 489 -28.90 29.45 6.75
N ALA A 490 -28.11 30.53 6.68
CA ALA A 490 -28.47 31.70 5.87
C ALA A 490 -27.62 31.90 4.58
N GLY A 491 -26.60 31.11 4.34
CA GLY A 491 -25.68 31.27 3.20
C GLY A 491 -26.01 30.50 1.92
N THR A 492 -26.74 29.40 1.99
CA THR A 492 -26.94 28.47 0.86
C THR A 492 -28.19 28.71 0.00
N LEU A 493 -29.08 29.60 0.39
CA LEU A 493 -30.28 29.96 -0.41
C LEU A 493 -30.08 31.07 -1.42
N ALA A 494 -28.97 31.82 -1.37
CA ALA A 494 -28.69 32.93 -2.29
C ALA A 494 -27.97 32.51 -3.58
N TYR A 495 -27.36 31.34 -3.61
CA TYR A 495 -26.59 30.84 -4.78
C TYR A 495 -27.48 30.11 -5.81
N TRP A 496 -28.60 29.55 -5.40
CA TRP A 496 -29.49 28.78 -6.29
C TRP A 496 -30.47 29.64 -7.10
N TRP A 497 -30.63 30.93 -6.79
CA TRP A 497 -31.55 31.85 -7.49
C TRP A 497 -30.91 32.69 -8.61
N ARG A 498 -29.57 32.64 -8.79
CA ARG A 498 -28.86 33.40 -9.84
C ARG A 498 -28.52 32.62 -11.11
N SER A 499 -28.72 31.30 -11.15
CA SER A 499 -28.35 30.48 -12.32
C SER A 499 -29.50 30.20 -13.32
N ARG A 500 -30.70 30.73 -13.08
CA ARG A 500 -31.87 30.52 -13.97
C ARG A 500 -32.32 31.76 -14.77
N ARG A 501 -31.46 32.74 -14.94
CA ARG A 501 -31.78 33.89 -15.84
C ARG A 501 -30.64 34.19 -16.81
N ARG A 502 -30.21 33.24 -17.61
CA ARG A 502 -29.49 33.46 -18.88
C ARG A 502 -29.68 32.24 -19.78
N SER A 503 -30.84 32.17 -20.40
CA SER A 503 -31.05 31.50 -21.69
C SER A 503 -32.46 31.87 -22.15
N THR A 504 -32.58 32.97 -22.78
CA THR A 504 -33.43 33.27 -23.92
C THR A 504 -32.62 34.12 -24.88
#